data_aab148a3ac4a67896233517b9aea74d6
#
_entry.id   aab148a3ac4a67896233517b9aea74d6
#
_cell.length_a   1.000
_cell.length_b   1.000
_cell.length_c   1.000
_cell.angle_alpha   90.00
_cell.angle_beta   90.00
_cell.angle_gamma   90.00
#
_symmetry.space_group_name_H-M   'P 1'
#
loop_
_entity.id
_entity.type
_entity.pdbx_description
1 polymer ?
#
loop_
_entity_poly.entity_id
_entity_poly.type
_entity_poly.pdbx_seq_one_letter_code
_entity_poly.pdbx_strand_id
1 'polypeptide(L)'
;GETEFVVGIAKEAKKDLSKAQIEGIIGHVDMMLGDSAEEVLEVHIEKGEGLFRGIRHSGGWDADERVKNAHSEPTESIYLEDAFQRGLEQLVKLDLVFDTWHYHNQIKDLTILANELPNLRIVHDHFGGPLGIGPYEGKQEAIFGQWKEDTSKLAECSNVYAKLGGLAMPVNGWKWHKRDLPVSSDELVSTHEEYYKHTIEIFGVDRCMFESNFPVDKQSISYHVLWNAFKKMTKDFSEEDKNSLFFQTAKDFYSL
;
A
#
# COMPACT_ATOMS: atom_id res chain seq x y z
N GLY A 1 19.39 13.20 -2.18
CA GLY A 1 17.94 13.17 -2.38
C GLY A 1 17.23 12.40 -1.27
N GLU A 2 15.97 12.06 -1.47
CA GLU A 2 15.15 11.34 -0.47
C GLU A 2 15.79 10.01 -0.03
N THR A 3 16.20 9.19 -0.97
CA THR A 3 16.84 7.89 -0.71
C THR A 3 18.11 8.04 0.13
N GLU A 4 18.99 8.98 -0.18
CA GLU A 4 20.20 9.26 0.60
C GLU A 4 19.87 9.71 2.04
N PHE A 5 18.81 10.53 2.18
CA PHE A 5 18.35 10.95 3.50
C PHE A 5 17.91 9.75 4.33
N VAL A 6 17.10 8.85 3.76
CA VAL A 6 16.62 7.65 4.47
C VAL A 6 17.77 6.68 4.79
N VAL A 7 18.74 6.51 3.88
CA VAL A 7 19.96 5.75 4.14
C VAL A 7 20.74 6.34 5.33
N GLY A 8 20.82 7.67 5.42
CA GLY A 8 21.42 8.36 6.57
C GLY A 8 20.71 8.01 7.89
N ILE A 9 19.37 8.02 7.90
CA ILE A 9 18.56 7.62 9.06
C ILE A 9 18.78 6.14 9.40
N ALA A 10 18.84 5.25 8.39
CA ALA A 10 19.11 3.82 8.60
C ALA A 10 20.47 3.59 9.28
N LYS A 11 21.51 4.30 8.84
CA LYS A 11 22.84 4.26 9.46
C LYS A 11 22.83 4.73 10.92
N GLU A 12 22.06 5.77 11.22
CA GLU A 12 21.91 6.24 12.61
C GLU A 12 21.12 5.22 13.46
N ALA A 13 20.07 4.62 12.92
CA ALA A 13 19.28 3.60 13.62
C ALA A 13 20.13 2.37 14.01
N LYS A 14 21.06 1.95 13.16
CA LYS A 14 21.98 0.83 13.43
C LYS A 14 22.90 1.03 14.64
N LYS A 15 23.05 2.26 15.14
CA LYS A 15 23.80 2.55 16.37
C LYS A 15 23.06 2.16 17.65
N ASP A 16 21.75 1.92 17.55
CA ASP A 16 20.90 1.55 18.69
C ASP A 16 19.97 0.37 18.30
N LEU A 17 20.46 -0.84 18.50
CA LEU A 17 19.74 -2.08 18.17
C LEU A 17 18.50 -2.34 19.04
N SER A 18 18.22 -1.50 20.04
CA SER A 18 16.95 -1.55 20.79
C SER A 18 15.77 -0.93 20.01
N LYS A 19 16.05 -0.24 18.91
CA LYS A 19 15.06 0.39 18.02
C LYS A 19 14.82 -0.45 16.76
N ALA A 20 13.66 -0.22 16.15
CA ALA A 20 13.37 -0.78 14.83
C ALA A 20 14.41 -0.30 13.81
N GLN A 21 14.84 -1.20 12.94
CA GLN A 21 15.78 -0.93 11.87
C GLN A 21 15.05 -0.68 10.55
N ILE A 22 15.67 0.09 9.65
CA ILE A 22 15.17 0.26 8.27
C ILE A 22 15.87 -0.81 7.43
N GLU A 23 15.09 -1.76 6.92
CA GLU A 23 15.62 -2.90 6.14
C GLU A 23 15.33 -2.77 4.64
N GLY A 24 14.40 -1.87 4.25
CA GLY A 24 14.08 -1.59 2.86
C GLY A 24 13.57 -0.18 2.65
N ILE A 25 13.78 0.35 1.45
CA ILE A 25 13.33 1.69 1.03
C ILE A 25 12.51 1.55 -0.25
N ILE A 26 11.29 2.06 -0.22
CA ILE A 26 10.46 2.30 -1.39
C ILE A 26 10.51 3.81 -1.65
N GLY A 27 11.11 4.19 -2.78
CA GLY A 27 11.25 5.59 -3.18
C GLY A 27 10.13 6.04 -4.13
N HIS A 28 10.39 7.16 -4.82
CA HIS A 28 9.51 7.65 -5.88
C HIS A 28 10.32 7.95 -7.14
N VAL A 29 9.82 7.44 -8.27
CA VAL A 29 10.27 7.81 -9.63
C VAL A 29 9.03 8.00 -10.47
N ASP A 30 9.02 9.02 -11.32
CA ASP A 30 7.93 9.24 -12.25
C ASP A 30 7.95 8.18 -13.37
N MET A 31 7.01 7.24 -13.32
CA MET A 31 6.93 6.18 -14.34
C MET A 31 6.47 6.70 -15.71
N MET A 32 5.89 7.90 -15.77
CA MET A 32 5.58 8.56 -17.05
C MET A 32 6.83 8.93 -17.88
N LEU A 33 8.02 8.84 -17.30
CA LEU A 33 9.30 8.94 -18.03
C LEU A 33 9.50 7.77 -19.02
N GLY A 34 8.68 6.71 -18.93
CA GLY A 34 8.80 5.56 -19.80
C GLY A 34 10.19 4.90 -19.68
N ASP A 35 10.81 4.61 -20.82
CA ASP A 35 12.14 3.97 -20.83
C ASP A 35 13.22 4.78 -20.10
N SER A 36 13.10 6.10 -20.03
CA SER A 36 14.05 6.97 -19.31
C SER A 36 13.97 6.83 -17.79
N ALA A 37 12.97 6.13 -17.25
CA ALA A 37 12.90 5.84 -15.82
C ALA A 37 14.08 4.97 -15.35
N GLU A 38 14.67 4.15 -16.23
CA GLU A 38 15.81 3.27 -15.93
C GLU A 38 16.99 4.06 -15.33
N GLU A 39 17.40 5.15 -15.96
CA GLU A 39 18.52 5.98 -15.49
C GLU A 39 18.27 6.54 -14.07
N VAL A 40 17.03 6.94 -13.77
CA VAL A 40 16.66 7.47 -12.44
C VAL A 40 16.64 6.36 -11.41
N LEU A 41 16.12 5.18 -11.75
CA LEU A 41 16.09 4.00 -10.88
C LEU A 41 17.52 3.54 -10.52
N GLU A 42 18.46 3.51 -11.48
CA GLU A 42 19.86 3.18 -11.23
C GLU A 42 20.51 4.12 -10.20
N VAL A 43 20.22 5.42 -10.28
CA VAL A 43 20.67 6.40 -9.27
C VAL A 43 20.09 6.08 -7.89
N HIS A 44 18.80 5.70 -7.80
CA HIS A 44 18.20 5.28 -6.53
C HIS A 44 18.84 4.00 -5.97
N ILE A 45 19.15 3.03 -6.82
CA ILE A 45 19.85 1.79 -6.43
C ILE A 45 21.24 2.14 -5.86
N GLU A 46 22.03 2.97 -6.57
CA GLU A 46 23.35 3.41 -6.11
C GLU A 46 23.26 4.10 -4.74
N LYS A 47 22.39 5.11 -4.63
CA LYS A 47 22.21 5.90 -3.40
C LYS A 47 21.50 5.15 -2.27
N GLY A 48 20.81 4.07 -2.60
CA GLY A 48 20.14 3.18 -1.66
C GLY A 48 21.10 2.28 -0.87
N GLU A 49 22.34 2.13 -1.32
CA GLU A 49 23.38 1.33 -0.63
C GLU A 49 22.88 -0.07 -0.23
N GLY A 50 22.11 -0.71 -1.12
CA GLY A 50 21.52 -2.03 -0.89
C GLY A 50 20.22 -2.04 -0.09
N LEU A 51 19.64 -0.89 0.27
CA LEU A 51 18.32 -0.81 0.93
C LEU A 51 17.18 -0.51 -0.05
N PHE A 52 17.44 0.02 -1.25
CA PHE A 52 16.41 0.34 -2.21
C PHE A 52 15.77 -0.94 -2.77
N ARG A 53 14.42 -1.03 -2.73
CA ARG A 53 13.66 -2.22 -3.14
C ARG A 53 12.71 -1.95 -4.28
N GLY A 54 12.30 -0.73 -4.48
CA GLY A 54 11.30 -0.38 -5.47
C GLY A 54 10.79 1.03 -5.32
N ILE A 55 9.67 1.29 -5.96
CA ILE A 55 9.07 2.62 -5.97
C ILE A 55 7.58 2.56 -5.64
N ARG A 56 7.06 3.71 -5.20
CA ARG A 56 5.63 4.02 -5.20
C ARG A 56 5.38 5.20 -6.13
N HIS A 57 4.47 4.99 -7.07
CA HIS A 57 3.90 6.07 -7.86
C HIS A 57 2.41 6.15 -7.58
N SER A 58 1.96 7.27 -7.01
CA SER A 58 0.57 7.44 -6.60
C SER A 58 -0.32 7.73 -7.80
N GLY A 59 -1.29 6.85 -8.06
CA GLY A 59 -2.27 6.98 -9.15
C GLY A 59 -3.67 7.39 -8.68
N GLY A 60 -3.84 7.77 -7.40
CA GLY A 60 -5.16 8.10 -6.84
C GLY A 60 -5.83 9.28 -7.53
N TRP A 61 -6.88 9.02 -8.30
CA TRP A 61 -7.64 10.00 -9.06
C TRP A 61 -9.16 9.81 -8.88
N ASP A 62 -9.86 10.93 -8.87
CA ASP A 62 -11.33 10.99 -8.91
C ASP A 62 -11.78 12.27 -9.63
N ALA A 63 -12.89 12.19 -10.36
CA ALA A 63 -13.44 13.32 -11.09
C ALA A 63 -14.08 14.39 -10.20
N ASP A 64 -14.44 14.06 -8.97
CA ASP A 64 -15.11 14.98 -8.04
C ASP A 64 -14.06 15.80 -7.27
N GLU A 65 -14.09 17.11 -7.41
CA GLU A 65 -13.14 18.05 -6.78
C GLU A 65 -13.09 17.96 -5.24
N ARG A 66 -14.10 17.35 -4.60
CA ARG A 66 -14.11 17.11 -3.16
C ARG A 66 -13.21 15.96 -2.74
N VAL A 67 -12.78 15.13 -3.70
CA VAL A 67 -11.77 14.08 -3.52
C VAL A 67 -10.45 14.61 -4.04
N LYS A 68 -9.48 14.73 -3.15
CA LYS A 68 -8.16 15.24 -3.54
C LYS A 68 -7.39 14.18 -4.31
N ASN A 69 -7.02 14.46 -5.55
CA ASN A 69 -6.16 13.61 -6.34
C ASN A 69 -4.74 13.52 -5.75
N ALA A 70 -4.00 12.48 -6.11
CA ALA A 70 -2.62 12.31 -5.67
C ALA A 70 -1.72 13.47 -6.14
N HIS A 71 -0.65 13.71 -5.39
CA HIS A 71 0.30 14.80 -5.67
C HIS A 71 1.12 14.59 -6.95
N SER A 72 1.10 13.39 -7.52
CA SER A 72 1.67 13.05 -8.83
C SER A 72 0.83 13.57 -10.00
N GLU A 73 -0.32 14.20 -9.72
CA GLU A 73 -1.27 14.71 -10.72
C GLU A 73 -1.65 13.64 -11.78
N PRO A 74 -2.07 12.43 -11.34
CA PRO A 74 -2.34 11.35 -12.26
C PRO A 74 -3.56 11.65 -13.15
N THR A 75 -3.59 11.01 -14.31
CA THR A 75 -4.81 10.90 -15.13
C THR A 75 -5.77 9.88 -14.53
N GLU A 76 -7.01 9.85 -15.03
CA GLU A 76 -8.05 8.89 -14.61
C GLU A 76 -7.57 7.43 -14.65
N SER A 77 -6.87 7.06 -15.72
CA SER A 77 -6.41 5.68 -15.99
C SER A 77 -4.90 5.61 -16.18
N ILE A 78 -4.12 6.25 -15.31
CA ILE A 78 -2.66 6.31 -15.42
C ILE A 78 -2.01 4.93 -15.57
N TYR A 79 -2.57 3.90 -14.94
CA TYR A 79 -2.05 2.52 -15.01
C TYR A 79 -2.15 1.90 -16.42
N LEU A 80 -3.00 2.44 -17.28
CA LEU A 80 -3.22 1.96 -18.64
C LEU A 80 -2.47 2.79 -19.70
N GLU A 81 -1.70 3.80 -19.27
CA GLU A 81 -0.94 4.61 -20.21
C GLU A 81 0.36 3.91 -20.63
N ASP A 82 0.61 3.85 -21.94
CA ASP A 82 1.79 3.22 -22.53
C ASP A 82 3.11 3.70 -21.90
N ALA A 83 3.22 5.01 -21.64
CA ALA A 83 4.43 5.56 -21.04
C ALA A 83 4.63 5.05 -19.62
N PHE A 84 3.54 4.97 -18.83
CA PHE A 84 3.58 4.47 -17.46
C PHE A 84 3.99 2.99 -17.42
N GLN A 85 3.40 2.17 -18.29
CA GLN A 85 3.73 0.74 -18.40
C GLN A 85 5.17 0.50 -18.81
N ARG A 86 5.70 1.25 -19.81
CA ARG A 86 7.13 1.19 -20.15
C ARG A 86 8.05 1.59 -18.99
N GLY A 87 7.62 2.57 -18.18
CA GLY A 87 8.35 2.91 -16.94
C GLY A 87 8.35 1.75 -15.94
N LEU A 88 7.23 1.05 -15.77
CA LEU A 88 7.13 -0.12 -14.90
C LEU A 88 7.92 -1.33 -15.42
N GLU A 89 8.08 -1.50 -16.74
CA GLU A 89 8.94 -2.53 -17.32
C GLU A 89 10.40 -2.36 -16.88
N GLN A 90 10.85 -1.13 -16.59
CA GLN A 90 12.20 -0.89 -16.08
C GLN A 90 12.36 -1.46 -14.65
N LEU A 91 11.30 -1.48 -13.83
CA LEU A 91 11.33 -2.15 -12.53
C LEU A 91 11.55 -3.66 -12.68
N VAL A 92 10.90 -4.29 -13.67
CA VAL A 92 11.10 -5.72 -13.96
C VAL A 92 12.54 -6.01 -14.34
N LYS A 93 13.15 -5.19 -15.22
CA LYS A 93 14.55 -5.33 -15.64
C LYS A 93 15.54 -5.24 -14.47
N LEU A 94 15.25 -4.34 -13.51
CA LEU A 94 16.12 -4.03 -12.37
C LEU A 94 15.76 -4.85 -11.11
N ASP A 95 14.85 -5.81 -11.20
CA ASP A 95 14.35 -6.64 -10.08
C ASP A 95 13.79 -5.80 -8.91
N LEU A 96 13.11 -4.69 -9.23
CA LEU A 96 12.46 -3.79 -8.28
C LEU A 96 10.96 -4.07 -8.18
N VAL A 97 10.32 -3.64 -7.10
CA VAL A 97 8.89 -3.81 -6.86
C VAL A 97 8.12 -2.51 -7.07
N PHE A 98 6.83 -2.64 -7.32
CA PHE A 98 5.90 -1.53 -7.47
C PHE A 98 4.86 -1.52 -6.33
N ASP A 99 4.92 -0.53 -5.45
CA ASP A 99 3.89 -0.24 -4.46
C ASP A 99 2.86 0.71 -5.08
N THR A 100 1.59 0.32 -5.10
CA THR A 100 0.52 1.15 -5.68
C THR A 100 -0.13 2.03 -4.62
N TRP A 101 -0.58 3.22 -5.03
CA TRP A 101 -1.53 4.01 -4.26
C TRP A 101 -2.59 4.56 -5.20
N HIS A 102 -3.83 4.12 -5.02
CA HIS A 102 -4.97 4.52 -5.84
C HIS A 102 -6.26 4.49 -5.02
N TYR A 103 -7.37 4.91 -5.59
CA TYR A 103 -8.68 4.78 -5.00
C TYR A 103 -9.41 3.52 -5.49
N HIS A 104 -10.43 3.09 -4.75
CA HIS A 104 -11.15 1.84 -5.01
C HIS A 104 -11.76 1.74 -6.42
N ASN A 105 -12.12 2.87 -7.03
CA ASN A 105 -12.64 2.94 -8.40
C ASN A 105 -11.60 2.57 -9.47
N GLN A 106 -10.30 2.57 -9.14
CA GLN A 106 -9.20 2.25 -10.04
C GLN A 106 -8.64 0.82 -9.88
N ILE A 107 -9.21 -0.01 -9.00
CA ILE A 107 -8.77 -1.41 -8.80
C ILE A 107 -8.84 -2.22 -10.10
N LYS A 108 -9.82 -1.93 -10.97
CA LYS A 108 -9.98 -2.58 -12.27
C LYS A 108 -8.80 -2.30 -13.20
N ASP A 109 -8.32 -1.06 -13.23
CA ASP A 109 -7.17 -0.66 -14.03
C ASP A 109 -5.90 -1.35 -13.53
N LEU A 110 -5.73 -1.45 -12.20
CA LEU A 110 -4.63 -2.23 -11.62
C LEU A 110 -4.72 -3.72 -11.98
N THR A 111 -5.92 -4.29 -12.06
CA THR A 111 -6.10 -5.69 -12.48
C THR A 111 -5.67 -5.89 -13.93
N ILE A 112 -5.98 -4.94 -14.81
CA ILE A 112 -5.53 -4.98 -16.22
C ILE A 112 -4.00 -4.88 -16.26
N LEU A 113 -3.41 -3.89 -15.60
CA LEU A 113 -1.96 -3.70 -15.51
C LEU A 113 -1.24 -4.97 -15.02
N ALA A 114 -1.74 -5.58 -13.94
CA ALA A 114 -1.13 -6.77 -13.35
C ALA A 114 -1.11 -7.96 -14.32
N ASN A 115 -2.14 -8.10 -15.17
CA ASN A 115 -2.19 -9.11 -16.21
C ASN A 115 -1.27 -8.80 -17.41
N GLU A 116 -1.10 -7.52 -17.75
CA GLU A 116 -0.21 -7.07 -18.84
C GLU A 116 1.27 -7.19 -18.46
N LEU A 117 1.60 -7.00 -17.17
CA LEU A 117 2.94 -7.10 -16.63
C LEU A 117 3.09 -8.26 -15.59
N PRO A 118 2.92 -9.53 -15.99
CA PRO A 118 2.85 -10.65 -15.04
C PRO A 118 4.17 -10.92 -14.29
N ASN A 119 5.28 -10.38 -14.78
CA ASN A 119 6.59 -10.48 -14.13
C ASN A 119 6.88 -9.33 -13.15
N LEU A 120 6.05 -8.29 -13.11
CA LEU A 120 6.17 -7.20 -12.15
C LEU A 120 5.59 -7.64 -10.81
N ARG A 121 6.37 -7.54 -9.74
CA ARG A 121 5.89 -7.72 -8.36
C ARG A 121 5.18 -6.46 -7.91
N ILE A 122 3.87 -6.56 -7.63
CA ILE A 122 2.99 -5.43 -7.32
C ILE A 122 2.45 -5.57 -5.89
N VAL A 123 2.39 -4.46 -5.17
CA VAL A 123 1.65 -4.37 -3.90
C VAL A 123 0.42 -3.50 -4.07
N HIS A 124 -0.74 -4.05 -3.74
CA HIS A 124 -1.98 -3.34 -3.57
C HIS A 124 -2.00 -2.66 -2.20
N ASP A 125 -1.62 -1.37 -2.15
CA ASP A 125 -1.53 -0.61 -0.91
C ASP A 125 -2.89 -0.22 -0.37
N HIS A 126 -3.04 -0.26 0.96
CA HIS A 126 -4.13 0.38 1.71
C HIS A 126 -5.53 0.01 1.22
N PHE A 127 -5.73 -1.26 0.82
CA PHE A 127 -7.01 -1.77 0.29
C PHE A 127 -7.52 -1.01 -0.95
N GLY A 128 -6.61 -0.36 -1.71
CA GLY A 128 -7.01 0.52 -2.81
C GLY A 128 -7.87 1.69 -2.36
N GLY A 129 -7.57 2.27 -1.19
CA GLY A 129 -8.14 3.50 -0.69
C GLY A 129 -9.67 3.64 -0.82
N PRO A 130 -10.50 2.79 -0.18
CA PRO A 130 -11.95 2.92 -0.25
C PRO A 130 -12.40 4.33 0.17
N LEU A 131 -13.02 5.08 -0.75
CA LEU A 131 -13.44 6.44 -0.52
C LEU A 131 -14.72 6.52 0.33
N GLY A 132 -14.75 7.44 1.29
CA GLY A 132 -15.91 7.72 2.14
C GLY A 132 -16.21 9.21 2.27
N ILE A 133 -15.64 10.04 1.38
CA ILE A 133 -15.82 11.49 1.33
C ILE A 133 -16.43 11.94 0.00
N GLY A 134 -16.81 13.21 -0.09
CA GLY A 134 -17.36 13.78 -1.33
C GLY A 134 -18.61 13.04 -1.80
N PRO A 135 -18.63 12.52 -3.04
CA PRO A 135 -19.79 11.80 -3.59
C PRO A 135 -19.99 10.41 -2.95
N TYR A 136 -19.03 9.94 -2.16
CA TYR A 136 -19.03 8.62 -1.51
C TYR A 136 -19.48 8.67 -0.05
N GLU A 137 -19.72 9.86 0.52
CA GLU A 137 -20.13 10.00 1.92
C GLU A 137 -21.48 9.28 2.17
N GLY A 138 -21.52 8.44 3.20
CA GLY A 138 -22.70 7.66 3.56
C GLY A 138 -22.98 6.44 2.67
N LYS A 139 -22.06 6.08 1.76
CA LYS A 139 -22.23 4.95 0.82
C LYS A 139 -21.29 3.76 1.12
N GLN A 140 -20.77 3.67 2.34
CA GLN A 140 -19.76 2.69 2.72
C GLN A 140 -20.15 1.24 2.38
N GLU A 141 -21.41 0.86 2.60
CA GLU A 141 -21.90 -0.50 2.31
C GLU A 141 -21.87 -0.81 0.80
N ALA A 142 -22.35 0.12 -0.04
CA ALA A 142 -22.34 -0.05 -1.49
C ALA A 142 -20.90 -0.10 -2.03
N ILE A 143 -20.01 0.77 -1.51
CA ILE A 143 -18.59 0.80 -1.87
C ILE A 143 -17.92 -0.51 -1.45
N PHE A 144 -18.19 -1.01 -0.26
CA PHE A 144 -17.65 -2.28 0.21
C PHE A 144 -18.06 -3.45 -0.68
N GLY A 145 -19.32 -3.50 -1.12
CA GLY A 145 -19.80 -4.52 -2.06
C GLY A 145 -19.01 -4.50 -3.38
N GLN A 146 -18.89 -3.35 -4.03
CA GLN A 146 -18.13 -3.18 -5.28
C GLN A 146 -16.65 -3.46 -5.08
N TRP A 147 -16.06 -2.93 -4.00
CA TRP A 147 -14.67 -3.16 -3.63
C TRP A 147 -14.36 -4.66 -3.48
N LYS A 148 -15.24 -5.43 -2.85
CA LYS A 148 -15.09 -6.89 -2.71
C LYS A 148 -15.00 -7.58 -4.07
N GLU A 149 -15.89 -7.24 -4.99
CA GLU A 149 -15.90 -7.82 -6.33
C GLU A 149 -14.62 -7.51 -7.09
N ASP A 150 -14.18 -6.25 -7.07
CA ASP A 150 -13.02 -5.80 -7.83
C ASP A 150 -11.70 -6.32 -7.22
N THR A 151 -11.59 -6.31 -5.89
CA THR A 151 -10.42 -6.86 -5.19
C THR A 151 -10.31 -8.38 -5.34
N SER A 152 -11.46 -9.10 -5.41
CA SER A 152 -11.45 -10.54 -5.67
C SER A 152 -10.87 -10.86 -7.05
N LYS A 153 -11.17 -10.07 -8.08
CA LYS A 153 -10.57 -10.22 -9.42
C LYS A 153 -9.08 -9.89 -9.41
N LEU A 154 -8.68 -8.84 -8.69
CA LEU A 154 -7.27 -8.49 -8.54
C LEU A 154 -6.47 -9.61 -7.86
N ALA A 155 -7.06 -10.29 -6.88
CA ALA A 155 -6.42 -11.40 -6.18
C ALA A 155 -6.13 -12.63 -7.07
N GLU A 156 -6.79 -12.76 -8.24
CA GLU A 156 -6.49 -13.79 -9.24
C GLU A 156 -5.12 -13.56 -9.91
N CYS A 157 -4.60 -12.32 -9.88
CA CYS A 157 -3.27 -11.99 -10.38
C CYS A 157 -2.21 -12.44 -9.36
N SER A 158 -1.45 -13.50 -9.70
CA SER A 158 -0.48 -14.13 -8.78
C SER A 158 0.72 -13.25 -8.43
N ASN A 159 1.00 -12.21 -9.21
CA ASN A 159 2.06 -11.22 -9.01
C ASN A 159 1.63 -10.05 -8.11
N VAL A 160 0.39 -10.05 -7.59
CA VAL A 160 -0.13 -9.01 -6.70
C VAL A 160 -0.18 -9.50 -5.26
N TYR A 161 0.34 -8.69 -4.36
CA TYR A 161 0.32 -8.82 -2.91
C TYR A 161 -0.51 -7.69 -2.30
N ALA A 162 -0.98 -7.85 -1.08
CA ALA A 162 -1.82 -6.86 -0.41
C ALA A 162 -1.22 -6.37 0.91
N LYS A 163 -1.15 -5.05 1.09
CA LYS A 163 -0.86 -4.42 2.39
C LYS A 163 -2.13 -4.18 3.17
N LEU A 164 -2.14 -4.69 4.38
CA LEU A 164 -3.25 -4.65 5.31
C LEU A 164 -3.07 -3.49 6.31
N GLY A 165 -3.46 -2.29 5.90
CA GLY A 165 -3.40 -1.06 6.69
C GLY A 165 -3.95 0.12 5.90
N GLY A 166 -3.97 1.32 6.50
CA GLY A 166 -4.36 2.54 5.79
C GLY A 166 -5.85 2.85 5.74
N LEU A 167 -6.72 2.09 6.43
CA LEU A 167 -8.17 2.38 6.48
C LEU A 167 -8.57 3.49 7.46
N ALA A 168 -7.61 4.09 8.18
CA ALA A 168 -7.88 5.18 9.11
C ALA A 168 -7.60 6.57 8.51
N MET A 169 -7.29 6.65 7.22
CA MET A 169 -7.09 7.90 6.51
C MET A 169 -8.36 8.74 6.44
N PRO A 170 -8.26 10.08 6.44
CA PRO A 170 -9.42 10.96 6.29
C PRO A 170 -10.28 10.68 5.05
N VAL A 171 -9.67 10.24 3.96
CA VAL A 171 -10.36 9.91 2.69
C VAL A 171 -11.35 8.75 2.80
N ASN A 172 -11.15 7.85 3.79
CA ASN A 172 -12.05 6.72 4.04
C ASN A 172 -13.36 7.13 4.74
N GLY A 173 -13.47 8.40 5.19
CA GLY A 173 -14.72 9.00 5.64
C GLY A 173 -15.16 8.69 7.07
N TRP A 174 -14.35 7.97 7.85
CA TRP A 174 -14.69 7.63 9.25
C TRP A 174 -14.67 8.83 10.20
N LYS A 175 -14.06 9.95 9.80
CA LYS A 175 -13.97 11.20 10.55
C LYS A 175 -13.29 11.07 11.93
N TRP A 176 -12.53 10.01 12.15
CA TRP A 176 -11.84 9.74 13.42
C TRP A 176 -10.84 10.84 13.80
N HIS A 177 -10.18 11.43 12.80
CA HIS A 177 -9.27 12.57 12.97
C HIS A 177 -9.95 13.87 13.50
N LYS A 178 -11.30 13.90 13.56
CA LYS A 178 -12.10 15.05 14.05
C LYS A 178 -12.71 14.80 15.44
N ARG A 179 -12.44 13.65 16.05
CA ARG A 179 -13.05 13.28 17.33
C ARG A 179 -12.22 13.77 18.50
N ASP A 180 -12.89 14.17 19.60
CA ASP A 180 -12.26 14.55 20.86
C ASP A 180 -11.63 13.33 21.56
N LEU A 181 -12.26 12.16 21.44
CA LEU A 181 -11.77 10.91 22.02
C LEU A 181 -11.16 10.02 20.92
N PRO A 182 -9.96 9.48 21.16
CA PRO A 182 -9.30 8.60 20.21
C PRO A 182 -10.07 7.29 20.04
N VAL A 183 -9.93 6.69 18.88
CA VAL A 183 -10.48 5.38 18.54
C VAL A 183 -9.79 4.29 19.35
N SER A 184 -10.57 3.33 19.86
CA SER A 184 -10.03 2.13 20.52
C SER A 184 -9.72 1.02 19.51
N SER A 185 -8.90 0.04 19.91
CA SER A 185 -8.65 -1.13 19.05
C SER A 185 -9.90 -2.00 18.85
N ASP A 186 -10.85 -2.00 19.79
CA ASP A 186 -12.12 -2.73 19.61
C ASP A 186 -13.02 -2.05 18.58
N GLU A 187 -13.09 -0.72 18.61
CA GLU A 187 -13.83 0.05 17.63
C GLU A 187 -13.22 -0.10 16.22
N LEU A 188 -11.88 -0.08 16.11
CA LEU A 188 -11.20 -0.30 14.85
C LEU A 188 -11.51 -1.70 14.29
N VAL A 189 -11.46 -2.75 15.13
CA VAL A 189 -11.82 -4.12 14.75
C VAL A 189 -13.26 -4.15 14.25
N SER A 190 -14.22 -3.69 15.06
CA SER A 190 -15.64 -3.73 14.69
C SER A 190 -15.99 -2.97 13.42
N THR A 191 -15.18 -1.97 13.06
CA THR A 191 -15.42 -1.13 11.86
C THR A 191 -14.76 -1.71 10.61
N HIS A 192 -13.58 -2.31 10.73
CA HIS A 192 -12.74 -2.63 9.57
C HIS A 192 -12.49 -4.13 9.36
N GLU A 193 -12.77 -5.01 10.34
CA GLU A 193 -12.34 -6.41 10.26
C GLU A 193 -12.81 -7.13 8.99
N GLU A 194 -13.94 -6.75 8.40
CA GLU A 194 -14.45 -7.38 7.18
C GLU A 194 -13.55 -7.11 5.97
N TYR A 195 -12.93 -5.92 5.87
CA TYR A 195 -11.93 -5.64 4.84
C TYR A 195 -10.71 -6.54 4.99
N TYR A 196 -10.20 -6.67 6.21
CA TYR A 196 -9.03 -7.51 6.51
C TYR A 196 -9.30 -8.98 6.25
N LYS A 197 -10.41 -9.51 6.78
CA LYS A 197 -10.80 -10.92 6.62
C LYS A 197 -10.97 -11.28 5.16
N HIS A 198 -11.73 -10.46 4.42
CA HIS A 198 -11.95 -10.70 3.00
C HIS A 198 -10.64 -10.69 2.21
N THR A 199 -9.77 -9.70 2.43
CA THR A 199 -8.48 -9.63 1.72
C THR A 199 -7.60 -10.84 2.03
N ILE A 200 -7.50 -11.25 3.30
CA ILE A 200 -6.72 -12.45 3.68
C ILE A 200 -7.33 -13.71 3.04
N GLU A 201 -8.66 -13.81 2.99
CA GLU A 201 -9.36 -14.96 2.39
C GLU A 201 -9.04 -15.10 0.90
N ILE A 202 -9.07 -14.00 0.13
CA ILE A 202 -8.92 -14.05 -1.34
C ILE A 202 -7.45 -14.05 -1.80
N PHE A 203 -6.53 -13.37 -1.09
CA PHE A 203 -5.11 -13.38 -1.43
C PHE A 203 -4.34 -14.54 -0.78
N GLY A 204 -4.79 -15.02 0.38
CA GLY A 204 -4.03 -15.92 1.23
C GLY A 204 -3.02 -15.18 2.10
N VAL A 205 -2.62 -15.81 3.22
CA VAL A 205 -1.67 -15.22 4.19
C VAL A 205 -0.29 -14.96 3.58
N ASP A 206 0.10 -15.77 2.59
CA ASP A 206 1.41 -15.70 1.93
C ASP A 206 1.53 -14.50 0.97
N ARG A 207 0.41 -13.84 0.66
CA ARG A 207 0.39 -12.63 -0.17
C ARG A 207 -0.20 -11.42 0.56
N CYS A 208 -0.34 -11.51 1.89
CA CYS A 208 -0.82 -10.42 2.73
C CYS A 208 0.24 -10.01 3.76
N MET A 209 0.41 -8.72 3.99
CA MET A 209 1.33 -8.18 4.99
C MET A 209 0.71 -7.00 5.73
N PHE A 210 0.79 -6.98 7.07
CA PHE A 210 0.35 -5.85 7.86
C PHE A 210 1.28 -4.65 7.70
N GLU A 211 0.68 -3.47 7.64
CA GLU A 211 1.40 -2.20 7.62
C GLU A 211 0.74 -1.16 8.55
N SER A 212 1.49 -0.15 8.95
CA SER A 212 0.95 0.91 9.80
C SER A 212 0.38 2.10 9.04
N ASN A 213 0.81 2.33 7.82
CA ASN A 213 0.58 3.56 7.06
C ASN A 213 0.94 4.84 7.86
N PHE A 214 1.93 4.74 8.79
CA PHE A 214 2.39 5.88 9.56
C PHE A 214 3.45 6.66 8.79
N PRO A 215 3.41 8.01 8.84
CA PRO A 215 2.63 8.83 9.80
C PRO A 215 1.21 9.21 9.35
N VAL A 216 0.71 8.75 8.19
CA VAL A 216 -0.57 9.23 7.65
C VAL A 216 -1.74 8.90 8.58
N ASP A 217 -1.86 7.64 9.01
CA ASP A 217 -2.94 7.20 9.91
C ASP A 217 -2.82 7.76 11.34
N LYS A 218 -1.68 8.34 11.72
CA LYS A 218 -1.49 8.99 13.04
C LYS A 218 -2.50 10.09 13.34
N GLN A 219 -3.08 10.69 12.31
CA GLN A 219 -4.15 11.68 12.47
C GLN A 219 -5.40 11.11 13.15
N SER A 220 -5.66 9.83 12.98
CA SER A 220 -6.89 9.16 13.39
C SER A 220 -6.69 8.19 14.54
N ILE A 221 -5.54 7.50 14.57
CA ILE A 221 -5.26 6.42 15.51
C ILE A 221 -3.82 6.45 16.01
N SER A 222 -3.58 5.87 17.19
CA SER A 222 -2.22 5.66 17.67
C SER A 222 -1.62 4.36 17.13
N TYR A 223 -0.30 4.31 17.03
CA TYR A 223 0.43 3.13 16.58
C TYR A 223 0.09 1.87 17.41
N HIS A 224 0.01 2.01 18.74
CA HIS A 224 -0.32 0.89 19.64
C HIS A 224 -1.76 0.38 19.43
N VAL A 225 -2.72 1.29 19.21
CA VAL A 225 -4.11 0.92 18.94
C VAL A 225 -4.22 0.10 17.66
N LEU A 226 -3.53 0.54 16.60
CA LEU A 226 -3.51 -0.16 15.32
C LEU A 226 -2.96 -1.59 15.46
N TRP A 227 -1.76 -1.74 16.02
CA TRP A 227 -1.15 -3.07 16.20
C TRP A 227 -1.92 -3.97 17.16
N ASN A 228 -2.58 -3.41 18.19
CA ASN A 228 -3.47 -4.18 19.03
C ASN A 228 -4.72 -4.66 18.28
N ALA A 229 -5.25 -3.85 17.35
CA ALA A 229 -6.37 -4.27 16.51
C ALA A 229 -5.97 -5.44 15.60
N PHE A 230 -4.80 -5.38 14.95
CA PHE A 230 -4.29 -6.49 14.13
C PHE A 230 -4.16 -7.79 14.93
N LYS A 231 -3.59 -7.72 16.15
CA LYS A 231 -3.50 -8.88 17.07
C LYS A 231 -4.88 -9.44 17.46
N LYS A 232 -5.88 -8.57 17.63
CA LYS A 232 -7.26 -9.00 17.92
C LYS A 232 -7.90 -9.68 16.71
N MET A 233 -7.73 -9.14 15.51
CA MET A 233 -8.26 -9.71 14.27
C MET A 233 -7.69 -11.10 13.97
N THR A 234 -6.43 -11.32 14.35
CA THR A 234 -5.71 -12.58 14.08
C THR A 234 -5.61 -13.52 15.29
N LYS A 235 -6.34 -13.25 16.38
CA LYS A 235 -6.21 -14.03 17.64
C LYS A 235 -6.36 -15.53 17.46
N ASP A 236 -7.25 -15.94 16.53
CA ASP A 236 -7.59 -17.34 16.27
C ASP A 236 -6.78 -17.96 15.11
N PHE A 237 -5.85 -17.21 14.51
CA PHE A 237 -4.96 -17.71 13.46
C PHE A 237 -3.83 -18.56 14.04
N SER A 238 -3.29 -19.47 13.25
CA SER A 238 -2.09 -20.22 13.62
C SER A 238 -0.88 -19.29 13.81
N GLU A 239 0.13 -19.74 14.57
CA GLU A 239 1.36 -18.94 14.72
C GLU A 239 2.13 -18.80 13.39
N GLU A 240 2.00 -19.76 12.48
CA GLU A 240 2.55 -19.71 11.13
C GLU A 240 1.88 -18.63 10.30
N ASP A 241 0.53 -18.57 10.27
CA ASP A 241 -0.22 -17.53 9.57
C ASP A 241 0.08 -16.14 10.15
N LYS A 242 0.16 -16.02 11.48
CA LYS A 242 0.57 -14.77 12.13
C LYS A 242 1.97 -14.36 11.69
N ASN A 243 2.92 -15.28 11.66
CA ASN A 243 4.27 -15.01 11.22
C ASN A 243 4.29 -14.52 9.76
N SER A 244 3.52 -15.13 8.86
CA SER A 244 3.37 -14.66 7.48
C SER A 244 2.87 -13.22 7.44
N LEU A 245 1.72 -12.93 8.07
CA LEU A 245 1.06 -11.63 8.04
C LEU A 245 1.88 -10.49 8.69
N PHE A 246 2.59 -10.78 9.79
CA PHE A 246 3.30 -9.76 10.56
C PHE A 246 4.77 -9.59 10.14
N PHE A 247 5.33 -10.53 9.39
CA PHE A 247 6.78 -10.51 9.12
C PHE A 247 7.18 -11.17 7.79
N GLN A 248 6.90 -12.48 7.62
CA GLN A 248 7.55 -13.27 6.57
C GLN A 248 7.17 -12.82 5.16
N THR A 249 5.90 -12.54 4.90
CA THR A 249 5.44 -12.09 3.59
C THR A 249 6.12 -10.79 3.16
N ALA A 250 6.25 -9.83 4.07
CA ALA A 250 6.96 -8.58 3.77
C ALA A 250 8.45 -8.83 3.52
N LYS A 251 9.06 -9.69 4.35
CA LYS A 251 10.47 -10.05 4.21
C LYS A 251 10.77 -10.68 2.86
N ASP A 252 9.97 -11.63 2.42
CA ASP A 252 10.17 -12.35 1.16
C ASP A 252 9.87 -11.45 -0.04
N PHE A 253 8.77 -10.70 0.03
CA PHE A 253 8.37 -9.81 -1.06
C PHE A 253 9.42 -8.71 -1.34
N TYR A 254 9.93 -8.07 -0.30
CA TYR A 254 10.91 -6.97 -0.41
C TYR A 254 12.37 -7.44 -0.33
N SER A 255 12.62 -8.73 -0.18
CA SER A 255 13.98 -9.30 -0.04
C SER A 255 14.78 -8.63 1.11
N LEU A 256 14.18 -8.61 2.33
CA LEU A 256 14.75 -7.97 3.53
C LEU A 256 15.67 -8.92 4.30
#